data_004ab94e6a511930fe860e11551cd5b6
#
_entry.id   004ab94e6a511930fe860e11551cd5b6
#
_cell.length_a   1.000
_cell.length_b   1.000
_cell.length_c   1.000
_cell.angle_alpha   90.00
_cell.angle_beta   90.00
_cell.angle_gamma   90.00
#
_symmetry.space_group_name_H-M   'P 1'
#
loop_
_entity.id
_entity.type
_entity.pdbx_description
1 polymer ?
#
loop_
_entity_poly.entity_id
_entity_poly.type
_entity_poly.pdbx_seq_one_letter_code
_entity_poly.pdbx_strand_id
1 'polypeptide(L)'
;MADEQDASVAESVVDTQLEQGGSDVPNIVYREQGFNGLTTLGGQVFEECSHELRFPQAIETYKKMAKDAAISPALELVETMIARVPWDVKIPEGYEEELADKASYLKQVMTDMDHDWQSMIKQAATFKRYGFSTLEIVLRYRRKEFGSKFNDGLVGVKKLPIRSQDTIEGWYWKNSGRELAGLVQRICIPDNAQASDGWDFVNANLQNVKGGSKKIARKKFLLFRNNPLKDSPVGTSPLNGCWQAWKYKTAFQEAEAIGAAQDVNGFKVLYLPPQYMAADASDENKAVFQAYQQAMANMHVAKQSGLILPLLLDETGKRMFDFEVMSVTGQRSFDTNAIIARYNAEILTCLFADFLALGQQGGGSFALGETKVSIIEMGIQAALDEIKNQLNHQLVRTLWEQNGWDTTIMPEFTYGNVSKESLDEVSKFIQRTAAVSTFPRNRDTINWVMKQADIPYRVPDTMSQEELDAALGNMTSRSGDGMSSGLNNGVGDSNGSSGDGSISNNENT
;
A
#
# COMPACT_ATOMS: atom_id res chain seq x y z
N MET A 1 -48.68 5.31 -28.96
CA MET A 1 -49.84 5.81 -28.18
C MET A 1 -49.99 5.13 -26.83
N ALA A 2 -49.00 4.40 -26.32
CA ALA A 2 -49.01 3.81 -24.97
C ALA A 2 -48.00 4.47 -24.02
N ASP A 3 -47.07 5.28 -24.54
CA ASP A 3 -46.00 5.89 -23.72
C ASP A 3 -46.32 7.30 -23.20
N GLU A 4 -47.39 7.94 -23.67
CA GLU A 4 -47.79 9.28 -23.21
C GLU A 4 -48.72 9.25 -21.97
N GLN A 5 -49.31 8.14 -21.62
CA GLN A 5 -50.22 8.03 -20.46
C GLN A 5 -49.48 7.78 -19.14
N ASP A 6 -48.29 7.17 -19.16
CA ASP A 6 -47.50 6.92 -17.94
C ASP A 6 -46.74 8.14 -17.44
N ALA A 7 -46.42 9.10 -18.31
CA ALA A 7 -45.76 10.33 -17.92
C ALA A 7 -46.72 11.31 -17.18
N SER A 8 -48.02 11.32 -17.56
CA SER A 8 -49.01 12.21 -16.96
C SER A 8 -49.48 11.77 -15.57
N VAL A 9 -49.39 10.45 -15.28
CA VAL A 9 -49.76 9.90 -13.96
C VAL A 9 -48.63 10.14 -12.95
N ALA A 10 -47.38 10.21 -13.40
CA ALA A 10 -46.22 10.53 -12.51
C ALA A 10 -46.20 12.00 -12.09
N GLU A 11 -46.61 12.93 -12.96
CA GLU A 11 -46.71 14.35 -12.61
C GLU A 11 -47.89 14.65 -11.67
N SER A 12 -49.04 13.98 -11.80
CA SER A 12 -50.20 14.20 -10.96
C SER A 12 -50.06 13.69 -9.50
N VAL A 13 -49.19 12.72 -9.26
CA VAL A 13 -48.93 12.16 -7.92
C VAL A 13 -47.99 13.08 -7.10
N VAL A 14 -47.17 13.89 -7.78
CA VAL A 14 -46.22 14.80 -7.11
C VAL A 14 -46.94 16.05 -6.60
N ASP A 15 -47.96 16.52 -7.30
CA ASP A 15 -48.67 17.75 -6.90
C ASP A 15 -49.65 17.55 -5.73
N THR A 16 -50.12 16.32 -5.49
CA THR A 16 -51.14 16.08 -4.45
C THR A 16 -50.56 15.89 -3.04
N GLN A 17 -49.25 15.80 -2.86
CA GLN A 17 -48.61 15.67 -1.54
C GLN A 17 -48.05 16.97 -0.97
N LEU A 18 -48.16 18.09 -1.68
CA LEU A 18 -47.59 19.39 -1.27
C LEU A 18 -48.54 20.29 -0.47
N GLU A 19 -49.79 19.90 -0.27
CA GLU A 19 -50.82 20.79 0.38
C GLU A 19 -51.10 20.55 1.87
N GLN A 20 -50.38 19.69 2.57
CA GLN A 20 -50.59 19.50 4.00
C GLN A 20 -49.32 19.71 4.84
N GLY A 21 -49.14 20.92 5.31
CA GLY A 21 -48.17 21.23 6.36
C GLY A 21 -47.73 22.68 6.39
N GLY A 22 -48.45 23.50 7.12
CA GLY A 22 -48.08 24.88 7.40
C GLY A 22 -46.82 24.99 8.26
N SER A 23 -45.70 25.26 7.63
CA SER A 23 -44.54 25.92 8.19
C SER A 23 -43.83 26.68 7.04
N ASP A 24 -43.60 27.97 7.28
CA ASP A 24 -43.03 28.93 6.33
C ASP A 24 -41.57 28.66 5.88
N VAL A 25 -41.11 27.45 5.98
CA VAL A 25 -39.80 27.04 5.46
C VAL A 25 -40.04 26.21 4.21
N PRO A 26 -39.58 26.65 3.03
CA PRO A 26 -39.71 25.85 1.81
C PRO A 26 -38.93 24.54 2.00
N ASN A 27 -39.67 23.44 2.11
CA ASN A 27 -39.08 22.10 2.21
C ASN A 27 -38.59 21.66 0.84
N ILE A 28 -37.51 22.28 0.37
CA ILE A 28 -36.89 21.92 -0.91
C ILE A 28 -36.13 20.62 -0.70
N VAL A 29 -36.73 19.51 -1.12
CA VAL A 29 -36.08 18.21 -1.12
C VAL A 29 -35.39 18.02 -2.48
N TYR A 30 -34.08 18.18 -2.51
CA TYR A 30 -33.28 17.82 -3.69
C TYR A 30 -33.12 16.30 -3.71
N ARG A 31 -33.77 15.65 -4.68
CA ARG A 31 -33.59 14.20 -4.93
C ARG A 31 -32.58 14.02 -6.05
N GLU A 32 -31.75 13.00 -5.92
CA GLU A 32 -30.85 12.59 -6.97
C GLU A 32 -31.66 12.11 -8.19
N GLN A 33 -31.53 12.78 -9.33
CA GLN A 33 -32.18 12.44 -10.59
C GLN A 33 -31.26 11.65 -11.51
N GLY A 34 -29.96 11.91 -11.43
CA GLY A 34 -28.94 11.27 -12.25
C GLY A 34 -28.53 9.88 -11.74
N PHE A 35 -27.59 9.29 -12.45
CA PHE A 35 -26.92 8.04 -12.10
C PHE A 35 -25.41 8.25 -12.29
N ASN A 36 -24.59 7.70 -11.40
CA ASN A 36 -23.13 7.83 -11.45
C ASN A 36 -22.47 7.09 -12.63
N GLY A 37 -23.24 6.32 -13.40
CA GLY A 37 -22.76 5.57 -14.55
C GLY A 37 -21.94 4.34 -14.20
N LEU A 38 -22.00 3.84 -12.95
CA LEU A 38 -21.31 2.63 -12.53
C LEU A 38 -21.98 1.40 -13.13
N THR A 39 -21.24 0.62 -13.90
CA THR A 39 -21.75 -0.63 -14.50
C THR A 39 -21.60 -1.77 -13.50
N THR A 40 -22.74 -2.33 -13.06
CA THR A 40 -22.76 -3.45 -12.12
C THR A 40 -23.63 -4.59 -12.65
N LEU A 41 -23.17 -5.83 -12.46
CA LEU A 41 -23.94 -7.03 -12.80
C LEU A 41 -23.65 -8.12 -11.77
N GLY A 42 -24.71 -8.71 -11.20
CA GLY A 42 -24.55 -9.80 -10.24
C GLY A 42 -23.73 -9.48 -8.99
N GLY A 43 -23.68 -8.21 -8.58
CA GLY A 43 -22.88 -7.75 -7.45
C GLY A 43 -21.41 -7.44 -7.77
N GLN A 44 -21.00 -7.57 -9.02
CA GLN A 44 -19.66 -7.22 -9.48
C GLN A 44 -19.65 -5.89 -10.22
N VAL A 45 -18.50 -5.21 -10.20
CA VAL A 45 -18.27 -3.94 -10.89
C VAL A 45 -17.51 -4.19 -12.19
N PHE A 46 -18.04 -3.66 -13.31
CA PHE A 46 -17.54 -3.88 -14.67
C PHE A 46 -16.96 -2.58 -15.27
N GLU A 47 -16.06 -1.92 -14.57
CA GLU A 47 -15.40 -0.69 -15.06
C GLU A 47 -14.05 -0.98 -15.72
N GLU A 48 -13.47 -2.16 -15.46
CA GLU A 48 -12.16 -2.54 -15.99
C GLU A 48 -12.31 -3.41 -17.25
N CYS A 49 -11.58 -3.05 -18.31
CA CYS A 49 -11.63 -3.77 -19.59
C CYS A 49 -10.90 -5.12 -19.50
N SER A 50 -9.77 -5.17 -18.80
CA SER A 50 -8.96 -6.39 -18.69
C SER A 50 -9.58 -7.35 -17.68
N HIS A 51 -9.86 -8.58 -18.10
CA HIS A 51 -10.46 -9.60 -17.22
C HIS A 51 -9.60 -9.87 -15.97
N GLU A 52 -8.26 -9.89 -16.11
CA GLU A 52 -7.30 -10.15 -15.04
C GLU A 52 -7.24 -9.03 -13.99
N LEU A 53 -7.68 -7.81 -14.34
CA LEU A 53 -7.73 -6.63 -13.49
C LEU A 53 -9.13 -6.29 -12.99
N ARG A 54 -10.13 -7.08 -13.39
CA ARG A 54 -11.52 -6.92 -12.95
C ARG A 54 -11.74 -7.61 -11.61
N PHE A 55 -12.41 -6.92 -10.68
CA PHE A 55 -12.80 -7.53 -9.41
C PHE A 55 -13.84 -8.68 -9.65
N PRO A 56 -13.74 -9.82 -9.00
CA PRO A 56 -12.79 -10.18 -7.92
C PRO A 56 -11.44 -10.75 -8.39
N GLN A 57 -11.28 -11.08 -9.68
CA GLN A 57 -10.07 -11.69 -10.25
C GLN A 57 -8.80 -10.84 -10.03
N ALA A 58 -8.96 -9.51 -10.05
CA ALA A 58 -7.87 -8.55 -9.81
C ALA A 58 -7.11 -8.82 -8.51
N ILE A 59 -7.80 -9.27 -7.45
CA ILE A 59 -7.17 -9.54 -6.14
C ILE A 59 -6.10 -10.62 -6.25
N GLU A 60 -6.39 -11.70 -7.01
CA GLU A 60 -5.42 -12.78 -7.26
C GLU A 60 -4.23 -12.28 -8.08
N THR A 61 -4.49 -11.45 -9.10
CA THR A 61 -3.45 -10.82 -9.92
C THR A 61 -2.55 -9.93 -9.06
N TYR A 62 -3.12 -9.06 -8.24
CA TYR A 62 -2.35 -8.18 -7.34
C TYR A 62 -1.57 -8.95 -6.28
N LYS A 63 -2.09 -10.07 -5.78
CA LYS A 63 -1.33 -10.97 -4.89
C LYS A 63 -0.09 -11.56 -5.57
N LYS A 64 -0.18 -11.92 -6.85
CA LYS A 64 0.97 -12.41 -7.62
C LYS A 64 1.97 -11.29 -7.85
N MET A 65 1.51 -10.10 -8.27
CA MET A 65 2.35 -8.93 -8.48
C MET A 65 3.07 -8.49 -7.19
N ALA A 66 2.38 -8.52 -6.04
CA ALA A 66 2.97 -8.15 -4.76
C ALA A 66 4.10 -9.07 -4.27
N LYS A 67 4.30 -10.24 -4.90
CA LYS A 67 5.45 -11.13 -4.64
C LYS A 67 6.68 -10.79 -5.48
N ASP A 68 6.55 -9.90 -6.44
CA ASP A 68 7.67 -9.46 -7.28
C ASP A 68 8.70 -8.68 -6.47
N ALA A 69 9.99 -8.95 -6.72
CA ALA A 69 11.10 -8.38 -5.97
C ALA A 69 11.21 -6.84 -6.06
N ALA A 70 10.72 -6.23 -7.14
CA ALA A 70 10.67 -4.77 -7.28
C ALA A 70 9.43 -4.17 -6.62
N ILE A 71 8.29 -4.86 -6.64
CA ILE A 71 7.00 -4.35 -6.14
C ILE A 71 6.88 -4.50 -4.62
N SER A 72 7.29 -5.66 -4.09
CA SER A 72 7.10 -5.99 -2.67
C SER A 72 7.67 -4.95 -1.70
N PRO A 73 8.96 -4.53 -1.84
CA PRO A 73 9.55 -3.53 -0.94
C PRO A 73 8.86 -2.17 -1.03
N ALA A 74 8.42 -1.75 -2.23
CA ALA A 74 7.74 -0.48 -2.43
C ALA A 74 6.39 -0.42 -1.71
N LEU A 75 5.59 -1.49 -1.82
CA LEU A 75 4.30 -1.59 -1.11
C LEU A 75 4.48 -1.65 0.40
N GLU A 76 5.44 -2.45 0.88
CA GLU A 76 5.70 -2.59 2.32
C GLU A 76 6.20 -1.29 2.94
N LEU A 77 7.03 -0.53 2.22
CA LEU A 77 7.48 0.78 2.65
C LEU A 77 6.31 1.73 2.86
N VAL A 78 5.43 1.87 1.86
CA VAL A 78 4.26 2.75 1.94
C VAL A 78 3.33 2.34 3.09
N GLU A 79 2.98 1.05 3.20
CA GLU A 79 2.13 0.55 4.27
C GLU A 79 2.75 0.76 5.66
N THR A 80 4.06 0.61 5.79
CA THR A 80 4.77 0.82 7.05
C THR A 80 4.87 2.30 7.41
N MET A 81 5.10 3.18 6.44
CA MET A 81 5.11 4.63 6.68
C MET A 81 3.74 5.11 7.14
N ILE A 82 2.64 4.67 6.52
CA ILE A 82 1.27 4.98 6.94
C ILE A 82 1.04 4.50 8.39
N ALA A 83 1.46 3.27 8.72
CA ALA A 83 1.23 2.68 10.04
C ALA A 83 2.01 3.37 11.17
N ARG A 84 3.16 3.96 10.87
CA ARG A 84 4.04 4.59 11.89
C ARG A 84 3.61 5.97 12.32
N VAL A 85 2.72 6.64 11.57
CA VAL A 85 2.28 7.98 11.90
C VAL A 85 1.49 7.96 13.21
N PRO A 86 1.84 8.81 14.19
CA PRO A 86 1.12 8.88 15.46
C PRO A 86 -0.27 9.46 15.27
N TRP A 87 -1.25 8.88 15.96
CA TRP A 87 -2.63 9.34 15.96
C TRP A 87 -2.97 10.03 17.28
N ASP A 88 -3.78 11.06 17.21
CA ASP A 88 -4.31 11.80 18.35
C ASP A 88 -5.78 12.18 18.11
N VAL A 89 -6.39 12.86 19.06
CA VAL A 89 -7.76 13.37 18.98
C VAL A 89 -7.72 14.89 19.07
N LYS A 90 -8.33 15.56 18.09
CA LYS A 90 -8.49 17.01 18.06
C LYS A 90 -9.92 17.37 18.48
N ILE A 91 -10.05 18.37 19.33
CA ILE A 91 -11.33 18.99 19.69
C ILE A 91 -11.56 20.18 18.76
N PRO A 92 -12.78 20.42 18.27
CA PRO A 92 -13.14 21.62 17.53
C PRO A 92 -12.91 22.89 18.38
N GLU A 93 -12.45 23.96 17.74
CA GLU A 93 -12.18 25.25 18.42
C GLU A 93 -13.42 25.79 19.09
N GLY A 94 -13.29 26.28 20.34
CA GLY A 94 -14.37 26.80 21.14
C GLY A 94 -15.18 25.79 21.96
N TYR A 95 -14.86 24.48 21.89
CA TYR A 95 -15.54 23.41 22.61
C TYR A 95 -14.59 22.59 23.49
N GLU A 96 -13.40 23.13 23.81
CA GLU A 96 -12.32 22.44 24.52
C GLU A 96 -12.78 21.92 25.89
N GLU A 97 -13.52 22.74 26.67
CA GLU A 97 -14.02 22.35 28.00
C GLU A 97 -15.16 21.34 27.92
N GLU A 98 -16.12 21.55 27.00
CA GLU A 98 -17.32 20.72 26.89
C GLU A 98 -17.02 19.31 26.38
N LEU A 99 -16.05 19.20 25.47
CA LEU A 99 -15.72 17.94 24.81
C LEU A 99 -14.46 17.24 25.38
N ALA A 100 -13.82 17.78 26.43
CA ALA A 100 -12.61 17.22 27.03
C ALA A 100 -12.79 15.75 27.44
N ASP A 101 -13.87 15.41 28.13
CA ASP A 101 -14.19 14.05 28.57
C ASP A 101 -14.44 13.12 27.38
N LYS A 102 -15.16 13.61 26.36
CA LYS A 102 -15.46 12.83 25.15
C LYS A 102 -14.21 12.63 24.28
N ALA A 103 -13.31 13.61 24.24
CA ALA A 103 -12.02 13.45 23.55
C ALA A 103 -11.13 12.45 24.30
N SER A 104 -11.10 12.49 25.63
CA SER A 104 -10.43 11.49 26.44
C SER A 104 -10.98 10.08 26.19
N TYR A 105 -12.31 9.94 26.17
CA TYR A 105 -12.96 8.68 25.78
C TYR A 105 -12.48 8.19 24.41
N LEU A 106 -12.42 9.06 23.39
CA LEU A 106 -12.00 8.67 22.04
C LEU A 106 -10.51 8.25 22.01
N LYS A 107 -9.63 8.89 22.79
CA LYS A 107 -8.24 8.45 22.99
C LYS A 107 -8.17 7.07 23.65
N GLN A 108 -9.03 6.82 24.62
CA GLN A 108 -9.11 5.52 25.30
C GLN A 108 -9.59 4.42 24.35
N VAL A 109 -10.49 4.70 23.42
CA VAL A 109 -10.96 3.73 22.41
C VAL A 109 -9.78 3.15 21.60
N MET A 110 -8.76 3.98 21.23
CA MET A 110 -7.57 3.49 20.52
C MET A 110 -6.78 2.43 21.31
N THR A 111 -6.78 2.52 22.64
CA THR A 111 -5.99 1.64 23.53
C THR A 111 -6.79 0.50 24.15
N ASP A 112 -8.14 0.54 24.09
CA ASP A 112 -9.03 -0.47 24.67
C ASP A 112 -9.34 -1.61 23.73
N MET A 113 -9.00 -1.53 22.43
CA MET A 113 -9.24 -2.59 21.47
C MET A 113 -8.46 -3.87 21.78
N ASP A 114 -8.98 -5.02 21.33
CA ASP A 114 -8.34 -6.33 21.47
C ASP A 114 -7.07 -6.49 20.61
N HIS A 115 -6.84 -5.57 19.66
CA HIS A 115 -5.65 -5.52 18.80
C HIS A 115 -5.06 -4.11 18.80
N ASP A 116 -3.80 -4.03 18.39
CA ASP A 116 -3.06 -2.80 18.33
C ASP A 116 -3.58 -1.84 17.25
N TRP A 117 -3.63 -0.53 17.57
CA TRP A 117 -4.09 0.52 16.66
C TRP A 117 -3.23 0.61 15.39
N GLN A 118 -1.89 0.54 15.55
CA GLN A 118 -0.99 0.62 14.39
C GLN A 118 -1.16 -0.57 13.47
N SER A 119 -1.34 -1.77 14.01
CA SER A 119 -1.64 -2.97 13.24
C SER A 119 -2.95 -2.83 12.45
N MET A 120 -3.98 -2.24 13.06
CA MET A 120 -5.24 -1.94 12.38
C MET A 120 -5.05 -0.93 11.25
N ILE A 121 -4.31 0.16 11.48
CA ILE A 121 -3.98 1.15 10.44
C ILE A 121 -3.21 0.50 9.28
N LYS A 122 -2.24 -0.39 9.57
CA LYS A 122 -1.53 -1.15 8.53
C LYS A 122 -2.48 -2.03 7.70
N GLN A 123 -3.44 -2.68 8.35
CA GLN A 123 -4.47 -3.45 7.65
C GLN A 123 -5.41 -2.56 6.82
N ALA A 124 -5.80 -1.41 7.35
CA ALA A 124 -6.54 -0.41 6.58
C ALA A 124 -5.77 0.00 5.34
N ALA A 125 -4.47 0.32 5.47
CA ALA A 125 -3.59 0.78 4.39
C ALA A 125 -3.47 -0.20 3.21
N THR A 126 -3.90 -1.46 3.36
CA THR A 126 -3.94 -2.43 2.24
C THR A 126 -4.85 -2.00 1.08
N PHE A 127 -5.67 -0.94 1.27
CA PHE A 127 -6.41 -0.32 0.16
C PHE A 127 -5.47 0.26 -0.91
N LYS A 128 -4.24 0.64 -0.54
CA LYS A 128 -3.20 1.03 -1.51
C LYS A 128 -2.75 -0.15 -2.37
N ARG A 129 -2.74 -1.37 -1.83
CA ARG A 129 -2.34 -2.58 -2.57
C ARG A 129 -3.45 -3.11 -3.48
N TYR A 130 -4.67 -3.17 -2.96
CA TYR A 130 -5.78 -3.85 -3.63
C TYR A 130 -6.85 -2.90 -4.22
N GLY A 131 -6.67 -1.59 -4.08
CA GLY A 131 -7.65 -0.58 -4.47
C GLY A 131 -8.68 -0.26 -3.37
N PHE A 132 -9.01 -1.22 -2.51
CA PHE A 132 -9.91 -1.01 -1.37
C PHE A 132 -9.53 -1.90 -0.19
N SER A 133 -9.99 -1.52 1.00
CA SER A 133 -9.97 -2.39 2.18
C SER A 133 -11.21 -2.18 3.03
N THR A 134 -11.60 -3.21 3.78
CA THR A 134 -12.81 -3.18 4.61
C THR A 134 -12.49 -3.69 6.01
N LEU A 135 -12.84 -2.90 7.03
CA LEU A 135 -12.73 -3.28 8.43
C LEU A 135 -14.13 -3.33 9.05
N GLU A 136 -14.53 -4.46 9.62
CA GLU A 136 -15.83 -4.59 10.28
C GLU A 136 -15.80 -3.94 11.66
N ILE A 137 -16.84 -3.17 11.97
CA ILE A 137 -17.00 -2.50 13.27
C ILE A 137 -17.64 -3.49 14.24
N VAL A 138 -16.86 -3.93 15.23
CA VAL A 138 -17.33 -4.79 16.33
C VAL A 138 -17.26 -4.00 17.61
N LEU A 139 -18.41 -3.75 18.20
CA LEU A 139 -18.58 -2.97 19.43
C LEU A 139 -18.71 -3.87 20.66
N ARG A 140 -18.42 -3.33 21.85
CA ARG A 140 -18.70 -3.93 23.17
C ARG A 140 -19.06 -2.86 24.16
N TYR A 141 -19.76 -3.24 25.22
CA TYR A 141 -19.85 -2.40 26.39
C TYR A 141 -18.50 -2.35 27.13
N ARG A 142 -18.09 -1.16 27.55
CA ARG A 142 -16.86 -0.94 28.31
C ARG A 142 -17.06 -1.36 29.75
N ARG A 143 -17.01 -2.68 29.98
CA ARG A 143 -17.06 -3.34 31.28
C ARG A 143 -15.97 -4.38 31.37
N LYS A 144 -15.40 -4.55 32.56
CA LYS A 144 -14.33 -5.55 32.79
C LYS A 144 -14.77 -6.97 32.46
N GLU A 145 -16.03 -7.31 32.68
CA GLU A 145 -16.61 -8.63 32.34
C GLU A 145 -16.61 -8.92 30.84
N PHE A 146 -16.59 -7.87 29.99
CA PHE A 146 -16.48 -7.99 28.53
C PHE A 146 -15.06 -7.75 28.01
N GLY A 147 -14.06 -7.76 28.90
CA GLY A 147 -12.64 -7.64 28.53
C GLY A 147 -12.18 -6.22 28.22
N SER A 148 -12.93 -5.18 28.64
CA SER A 148 -12.49 -3.80 28.54
C SER A 148 -11.57 -3.43 29.71
N LYS A 149 -10.63 -2.52 29.46
CA LYS A 149 -9.79 -1.90 30.50
C LYS A 149 -10.58 -0.95 31.39
N PHE A 150 -11.70 -0.46 30.91
CA PHE A 150 -12.58 0.53 31.56
C PHE A 150 -13.86 -0.13 32.08
N ASN A 151 -14.58 0.57 32.96
CA ASN A 151 -15.83 0.08 33.57
C ASN A 151 -16.86 1.20 33.70
N ASP A 152 -16.98 2.03 32.66
CA ASP A 152 -17.89 3.17 32.60
C ASP A 152 -19.28 2.84 31.99
N GLY A 153 -19.43 1.61 31.44
CA GLY A 153 -20.66 1.14 30.82
C GLY A 153 -20.96 1.75 29.45
N LEU A 154 -20.09 2.60 28.93
CA LEU A 154 -20.22 3.17 27.58
C LEU A 154 -19.99 2.07 26.51
N VAL A 155 -20.49 2.35 25.32
CA VAL A 155 -20.18 1.49 24.15
C VAL A 155 -18.82 1.88 23.59
N GLY A 156 -17.92 0.94 23.44
CA GLY A 156 -16.61 1.15 22.83
C GLY A 156 -16.33 0.15 21.72
N VAL A 157 -15.21 0.32 21.03
CA VAL A 157 -14.76 -0.62 19.98
C VAL A 157 -14.10 -1.82 20.62
N LYS A 158 -14.61 -3.02 20.32
CA LYS A 158 -13.93 -4.26 20.68
C LYS A 158 -12.76 -4.54 19.75
N LYS A 159 -13.02 -4.52 18.44
CA LYS A 159 -12.03 -4.74 17.39
C LYS A 159 -12.55 -4.23 16.05
N LEU A 160 -11.61 -3.95 15.15
CA LEU A 160 -11.86 -3.57 13.75
C LEU A 160 -11.17 -4.58 12.82
N PRO A 161 -11.65 -5.85 12.76
CA PRO A 161 -11.00 -6.89 11.98
C PRO A 161 -11.17 -6.64 10.49
N ILE A 162 -10.09 -6.85 9.73
CA ILE A 162 -10.15 -6.80 8.27
C ILE A 162 -11.06 -7.92 7.74
N ARG A 163 -11.86 -7.58 6.74
CA ARG A 163 -12.52 -8.55 5.87
C ARG A 163 -11.68 -8.62 4.60
N SER A 164 -10.89 -9.69 4.50
CA SER A 164 -9.88 -9.82 3.44
C SER A 164 -10.53 -9.73 2.07
N GLN A 165 -9.91 -8.96 1.16
CA GLN A 165 -10.44 -8.64 -0.15
C GLN A 165 -10.71 -9.88 -1.01
N ASP A 166 -9.92 -10.94 -0.84
CA ASP A 166 -10.09 -12.23 -1.54
C ASP A 166 -11.30 -13.05 -1.06
N THR A 167 -11.85 -12.70 0.09
CA THR A 167 -13.07 -13.33 0.62
C THR A 167 -14.34 -12.58 0.21
N ILE A 168 -14.22 -11.39 -0.36
CA ILE A 168 -15.36 -10.60 -0.80
C ILE A 168 -15.75 -11.06 -2.20
N GLU A 169 -16.97 -11.59 -2.33
CA GLU A 169 -17.52 -12.11 -3.60
C GLU A 169 -18.18 -11.02 -4.43
N GLY A 170 -18.70 -9.99 -3.76
CA GLY A 170 -19.40 -8.91 -4.46
C GLY A 170 -20.02 -7.89 -3.52
N TRP A 171 -20.75 -6.99 -4.11
CA TRP A 171 -21.41 -5.86 -3.47
C TRP A 171 -22.90 -5.93 -3.73
N TYR A 172 -23.73 -5.37 -2.86
CA TYR A 172 -25.15 -5.24 -3.11
C TYR A 172 -25.60 -3.80 -2.87
N TRP A 173 -26.54 -3.38 -3.71
CA TRP A 173 -27.06 -2.02 -3.75
C TRP A 173 -28.54 -1.99 -3.38
N LYS A 174 -29.01 -0.82 -2.98
CA LYS A 174 -30.41 -0.46 -2.82
C LYS A 174 -30.74 0.73 -3.72
N ASN A 175 -32.00 1.18 -3.72
CA ASN A 175 -32.45 2.32 -4.50
C ASN A 175 -32.08 2.19 -6.00
N SER A 176 -32.43 1.07 -6.62
CA SER A 176 -32.16 0.80 -8.04
C SER A 176 -30.67 0.95 -8.43
N GLY A 177 -29.77 0.56 -7.53
CA GLY A 177 -28.33 0.56 -7.80
C GLY A 177 -27.60 1.85 -7.45
N ARG A 178 -28.29 2.86 -6.93
CA ARG A 178 -27.68 4.16 -6.61
C ARG A 178 -26.90 4.19 -5.29
N GLU A 179 -27.33 3.39 -4.32
CA GLU A 179 -26.73 3.41 -2.97
C GLU A 179 -26.13 2.05 -2.62
N LEU A 180 -24.86 2.02 -2.23
CA LEU A 180 -24.19 0.82 -1.73
C LEU A 180 -24.81 0.37 -0.40
N ALA A 181 -25.48 -0.77 -0.40
CA ALA A 181 -26.12 -1.33 0.79
C ALA A 181 -25.19 -2.22 1.61
N GLY A 182 -24.15 -2.80 1.00
CA GLY A 182 -23.16 -3.61 1.72
C GLY A 182 -22.33 -4.52 0.82
N LEU A 183 -21.66 -5.46 1.44
CA LEU A 183 -20.81 -6.45 0.78
C LEU A 183 -21.28 -7.89 1.06
N VAL A 184 -20.88 -8.79 0.18
CA VAL A 184 -21.09 -10.23 0.31
C VAL A 184 -19.75 -10.90 0.52
N GLN A 185 -19.56 -11.51 1.68
CA GLN A 185 -18.34 -12.23 2.04
C GLN A 185 -18.55 -13.73 1.98
N ARG A 186 -17.62 -14.44 1.34
CA ARG A 186 -17.52 -15.90 1.39
C ARG A 186 -17.02 -16.34 2.75
N ILE A 187 -17.73 -17.25 3.37
CA ILE A 187 -17.35 -17.86 4.63
C ILE A 187 -17.07 -19.34 4.37
N CYS A 188 -15.87 -19.77 4.71
CA CYS A 188 -15.49 -21.17 4.71
C CYS A 188 -15.36 -21.60 6.16
N ILE A 189 -16.36 -22.28 6.69
CA ILE A 189 -16.36 -22.82 8.06
C ILE A 189 -16.33 -24.35 7.93
N PRO A 190 -15.37 -25.04 8.57
CA PRO A 190 -15.38 -26.50 8.65
C PRO A 190 -16.66 -27.01 9.31
N ASP A 191 -17.25 -28.08 8.78
CA ASP A 191 -18.53 -28.64 9.27
C ASP A 191 -18.52 -29.02 10.74
N ASN A 192 -17.36 -29.34 11.32
CA ASN A 192 -17.19 -29.79 12.70
C ASN A 192 -16.71 -28.68 13.66
N ALA A 193 -16.70 -27.42 13.24
CA ALA A 193 -16.37 -26.32 14.12
C ALA A 193 -17.51 -26.06 15.11
N GLN A 194 -17.59 -26.86 16.14
CA GLN A 194 -18.32 -26.50 17.37
C GLN A 194 -17.53 -25.39 18.05
N ALA A 195 -18.22 -24.31 18.41
CA ALA A 195 -17.66 -23.05 18.85
C ALA A 195 -16.90 -23.08 20.20
N SER A 196 -16.57 -24.24 20.73
CA SER A 196 -16.08 -24.37 22.11
C SER A 196 -14.56 -24.42 22.26
N ASP A 197 -13.79 -24.96 21.30
CA ASP A 197 -12.37 -25.15 21.54
C ASP A 197 -11.53 -24.85 20.27
N GLY A 198 -10.77 -23.75 20.33
CA GLY A 198 -9.97 -23.22 19.21
C GLY A 198 -8.84 -24.10 18.67
N TRP A 199 -8.71 -25.36 19.14
CA TRP A 199 -7.67 -26.30 18.73
C TRP A 199 -8.14 -27.37 17.74
N ASP A 200 -9.44 -27.60 17.61
CA ASP A 200 -10.00 -28.62 16.70
C ASP A 200 -9.91 -28.24 15.23
N PHE A 201 -9.59 -26.98 14.93
CA PHE A 201 -9.40 -26.49 13.58
C PHE A 201 -8.23 -27.15 12.82
N VAL A 202 -7.21 -27.59 13.53
CA VAL A 202 -6.00 -28.21 12.94
C VAL A 202 -6.28 -29.63 12.42
N ASN A 203 -7.27 -30.31 13.00
CA ASN A 203 -7.65 -31.67 12.66
C ASN A 203 -8.93 -31.78 11.81
N ALA A 204 -9.57 -30.65 11.51
CA ALA A 204 -10.74 -30.64 10.63
C ALA A 204 -10.35 -31.08 9.23
N ASN A 205 -10.88 -32.20 8.78
CA ASN A 205 -10.73 -32.68 7.41
C ASN A 205 -11.27 -31.61 6.46
N LEU A 206 -10.38 -30.94 5.70
CA LEU A 206 -10.72 -29.91 4.73
C LEU A 206 -11.70 -30.35 3.62
N GLN A 207 -12.06 -31.64 3.60
CA GLN A 207 -13.01 -32.21 2.64
C GLN A 207 -14.49 -31.88 2.96
N ASN A 208 -14.79 -31.44 4.21
CA ASN A 208 -16.14 -31.11 4.64
C ASN A 208 -16.25 -29.63 5.04
N VAL A 209 -15.93 -28.71 4.13
CA VAL A 209 -16.11 -27.27 4.35
C VAL A 209 -17.45 -26.85 3.77
N LYS A 210 -18.40 -26.45 4.60
CA LYS A 210 -19.61 -25.76 4.15
C LYS A 210 -19.23 -24.34 3.71
N GLY A 211 -19.23 -24.12 2.39
CA GLY A 211 -19.15 -22.77 1.83
C GLY A 211 -20.49 -22.05 2.02
N GLY A 212 -20.44 -20.84 2.55
CA GLY A 212 -21.60 -19.96 2.65
C GLY A 212 -21.21 -18.52 2.38
N SER A 213 -22.17 -17.71 1.93
CA SER A 213 -21.97 -16.27 1.77
C SER A 213 -22.74 -15.51 2.85
N LYS A 214 -22.12 -14.49 3.43
CA LYS A 214 -22.75 -13.61 4.42
C LYS A 214 -22.78 -12.17 3.92
N LYS A 215 -23.97 -11.56 3.99
CA LYS A 215 -24.15 -10.15 3.70
C LYS A 215 -23.78 -9.31 4.93
N ILE A 216 -22.92 -8.32 4.75
CA ILE A 216 -22.54 -7.35 5.77
C ILE A 216 -23.04 -5.98 5.32
N ALA A 217 -23.89 -5.36 6.14
CA ALA A 217 -24.50 -4.08 5.81
C ALA A 217 -23.45 -2.95 5.83
N ARG A 218 -23.59 -1.95 4.95
CA ARG A 218 -22.65 -0.82 4.80
C ARG A 218 -22.34 -0.10 6.13
N LYS A 219 -23.30 0.02 7.01
CA LYS A 219 -23.13 0.65 8.34
C LYS A 219 -22.21 -0.13 9.29
N LYS A 220 -21.94 -1.41 9.00
CA LYS A 220 -21.15 -2.29 9.89
C LYS A 220 -19.67 -2.38 9.52
N PHE A 221 -19.22 -1.72 8.47
CA PHE A 221 -17.82 -1.77 8.09
C PHE A 221 -17.33 -0.43 7.56
N LEU A 222 -16.09 -0.11 7.88
CA LEU A 222 -15.34 0.98 7.26
C LEU A 222 -14.89 0.54 5.88
N LEU A 223 -15.02 1.39 4.89
CA LEU A 223 -14.58 1.13 3.51
C LEU A 223 -13.57 2.20 3.10
N PHE A 224 -12.33 1.81 2.96
CA PHE A 224 -11.25 2.66 2.47
C PHE A 224 -11.02 2.37 0.99
N ARG A 225 -10.84 3.42 0.19
CA ARG A 225 -10.73 3.30 -1.27
C ARG A 225 -9.59 4.15 -1.80
N ASN A 226 -8.89 3.63 -2.79
CA ASN A 226 -7.88 4.37 -3.53
C ASN A 226 -8.46 4.78 -4.89
N ASN A 227 -8.56 6.07 -5.17
CA ASN A 227 -9.05 6.63 -6.43
C ASN A 227 -10.31 5.92 -6.97
N PRO A 228 -11.45 5.94 -6.25
CA PRO A 228 -12.66 5.28 -6.71
C PRO A 228 -13.22 5.99 -7.96
N LEU A 229 -13.39 5.24 -9.05
CA LEU A 229 -14.06 5.73 -10.25
C LEU A 229 -15.57 5.60 -10.09
N LYS A 230 -16.33 6.64 -10.47
CA LYS A 230 -17.81 6.63 -10.46
C LYS A 230 -18.41 6.19 -9.11
N ASP A 231 -17.78 6.55 -8.01
CA ASP A 231 -18.13 6.12 -6.64
C ASP A 231 -18.20 4.60 -6.44
N SER A 232 -17.39 3.86 -7.20
CA SER A 232 -17.26 2.42 -7.06
C SER A 232 -16.82 2.04 -5.64
N PRO A 233 -17.34 0.95 -5.06
CA PRO A 233 -16.81 0.39 -3.82
C PRO A 233 -15.41 -0.22 -4.00
N VAL A 234 -15.05 -0.54 -5.23
CA VAL A 234 -13.71 -1.02 -5.61
C VAL A 234 -12.94 0.16 -6.17
N GLY A 235 -11.90 0.59 -5.46
CA GLY A 235 -10.97 1.61 -5.95
C GLY A 235 -9.95 1.03 -6.93
N THR A 236 -9.12 1.89 -7.48
CA THR A 236 -8.07 1.50 -8.43
C THR A 236 -6.75 1.29 -7.68
N SER A 237 -6.17 0.09 -7.78
CA SER A 237 -4.82 -0.18 -7.26
C SER A 237 -3.76 0.49 -8.12
N PRO A 238 -2.68 1.05 -7.54
CA PRO A 238 -1.49 1.46 -8.31
C PRO A 238 -0.89 0.33 -9.14
N LEU A 239 -1.08 -0.94 -8.72
CA LEU A 239 -0.64 -2.13 -9.45
C LEU A 239 -1.32 -2.29 -10.81
N ASN A 240 -2.49 -1.68 -11.02
CA ASN A 240 -3.17 -1.67 -12.31
C ASN A 240 -2.26 -1.04 -13.38
N GLY A 241 -1.67 0.13 -13.08
CA GLY A 241 -0.81 0.84 -14.03
C GLY A 241 0.46 0.09 -14.44
N CYS A 242 1.03 -0.70 -13.54
CA CYS A 242 2.26 -1.45 -13.81
C CYS A 242 2.03 -2.94 -14.19
N TRP A 243 0.77 -3.37 -14.29
CA TRP A 243 0.43 -4.76 -14.61
C TRP A 243 1.04 -5.25 -15.94
N GLN A 244 0.97 -4.44 -16.98
CA GLN A 244 1.49 -4.82 -18.29
C GLN A 244 3.02 -4.98 -18.26
N ALA A 245 3.73 -4.05 -17.63
CA ALA A 245 5.18 -4.13 -17.46
C ALA A 245 5.58 -5.37 -16.65
N TRP A 246 4.87 -5.66 -15.56
CA TRP A 246 5.07 -6.86 -14.76
C TRP A 246 4.82 -8.15 -15.55
N LYS A 247 3.75 -8.22 -16.32
CA LYS A 247 3.39 -9.39 -17.14
C LYS A 247 4.48 -9.71 -18.17
N TYR A 248 4.95 -8.70 -18.88
CA TYR A 248 6.04 -8.88 -19.86
C TYR A 248 7.37 -9.20 -19.18
N LYS A 249 7.72 -8.52 -18.09
CA LYS A 249 8.90 -8.85 -17.29
C LYS A 249 8.93 -10.33 -16.91
N THR A 250 7.83 -10.83 -16.34
CA THR A 250 7.71 -12.23 -15.91
C THR A 250 7.89 -13.19 -17.10
N ALA A 251 7.26 -12.90 -18.24
CA ALA A 251 7.40 -13.71 -19.44
C ALA A 251 8.86 -13.73 -19.97
N PHE A 252 9.56 -12.59 -19.91
CA PHE A 252 10.98 -12.54 -20.30
C PHE A 252 11.88 -13.31 -19.32
N GLN A 253 11.62 -13.23 -18.01
CA GLN A 253 12.35 -13.99 -17.00
C GLN A 253 12.14 -15.50 -17.17
N GLU A 254 10.93 -15.94 -17.46
CA GLU A 254 10.62 -17.35 -17.75
C GLU A 254 11.33 -17.81 -19.03
N ALA A 255 11.27 -17.02 -20.10
CA ALA A 255 11.95 -17.34 -21.36
C ALA A 255 13.49 -17.39 -21.19
N GLU A 256 14.06 -16.49 -20.39
CA GLU A 256 15.48 -16.48 -20.07
C GLU A 256 15.90 -17.73 -19.29
N ALA A 257 15.11 -18.10 -18.26
CA ALA A 257 15.36 -19.30 -17.46
C ALA A 257 15.30 -20.59 -18.30
N ILE A 258 14.30 -20.69 -19.19
CA ILE A 258 14.17 -21.82 -20.14
C ILE A 258 15.35 -21.83 -21.11
N GLY A 259 15.71 -20.69 -21.69
CA GLY A 259 16.82 -20.56 -22.61
C GLY A 259 18.17 -20.92 -21.95
N ALA A 260 18.40 -20.42 -20.73
CA ALA A 260 19.59 -20.77 -19.97
C ALA A 260 19.67 -22.28 -19.65
N ALA A 261 18.55 -22.89 -19.29
CA ALA A 261 18.48 -24.33 -19.04
C ALA A 261 18.75 -25.15 -20.31
N GLN A 262 18.28 -24.68 -21.48
CA GLN A 262 18.53 -25.30 -22.76
C GLN A 262 20.01 -25.14 -23.17
N ASP A 263 20.61 -23.96 -22.99
CA ASP A 263 22.01 -23.69 -23.31
C ASP A 263 22.95 -24.56 -22.45
N VAL A 264 22.64 -24.74 -21.16
CA VAL A 264 23.43 -25.63 -20.27
C VAL A 264 23.31 -27.09 -20.66
N ASN A 265 22.12 -27.55 -21.06
CA ASN A 265 21.88 -28.95 -21.41
C ASN A 265 22.29 -29.30 -22.85
N GLY A 266 22.42 -28.31 -23.73
CA GLY A 266 22.63 -28.47 -25.17
C GLY A 266 21.44 -29.11 -25.87
N PHE A 267 21.36 -28.91 -27.17
CA PHE A 267 20.41 -29.63 -28.04
C PHE A 267 21.01 -30.95 -28.46
N LYS A 268 20.42 -32.05 -28.03
CA LYS A 268 20.96 -33.39 -28.24
C LYS A 268 20.42 -33.93 -29.56
N VAL A 269 21.31 -34.27 -30.45
CA VAL A 269 20.99 -34.85 -31.74
C VAL A 269 21.58 -36.25 -31.82
N LEU A 270 20.75 -37.21 -32.14
CA LEU A 270 21.17 -38.60 -32.39
C LEU A 270 20.97 -38.94 -33.86
N TYR A 271 22.03 -39.28 -34.53
CA TYR A 271 21.99 -39.72 -35.90
C TYR A 271 21.83 -41.24 -35.95
N LEU A 272 20.78 -41.69 -36.63
CA LEU A 272 20.46 -43.10 -36.83
C LEU A 272 20.35 -43.41 -38.33
N PRO A 273 20.75 -44.63 -38.77
CA PRO A 273 20.52 -45.07 -40.13
C PRO A 273 19.01 -45.04 -40.48
N PRO A 274 18.63 -44.68 -41.71
CA PRO A 274 17.22 -44.55 -42.13
C PRO A 274 16.38 -45.80 -41.90
N GLN A 275 16.95 -46.97 -41.90
CA GLN A 275 16.29 -48.27 -41.70
C GLN A 275 15.62 -48.39 -40.29
N TYR A 276 16.06 -47.61 -39.30
CA TYR A 276 15.45 -47.61 -37.98
C TYR A 276 14.28 -46.65 -37.87
N MET A 277 14.20 -45.64 -38.78
CA MET A 277 13.21 -44.58 -38.78
C MET A 277 12.11 -44.82 -39.83
N ALA A 278 12.28 -45.82 -40.73
CA ALA A 278 11.33 -46.10 -41.78
C ALA A 278 10.01 -46.65 -41.24
N ALA A 279 8.88 -46.27 -41.84
CA ALA A 279 7.56 -46.72 -41.43
C ALA A 279 7.37 -48.25 -41.55
N ASP A 280 8.09 -48.86 -42.49
CA ASP A 280 8.11 -50.31 -42.80
C ASP A 280 9.29 -51.03 -42.09
N ALA A 281 9.95 -50.37 -41.12
CA ALA A 281 11.02 -50.98 -40.36
C ALA A 281 10.57 -52.26 -39.64
N SER A 282 11.47 -53.22 -39.49
CA SER A 282 11.21 -54.45 -38.72
C SER A 282 10.89 -54.13 -37.26
N ASP A 283 10.18 -55.02 -36.59
CA ASP A 283 9.78 -54.83 -35.18
C ASP A 283 11.00 -54.67 -34.27
N GLU A 284 12.13 -55.36 -34.59
CA GLU A 284 13.39 -55.20 -33.88
C GLU A 284 13.96 -53.79 -34.03
N ASN A 285 13.95 -53.24 -35.25
CA ASN A 285 14.43 -51.87 -35.52
C ASN A 285 13.56 -50.82 -34.87
N LYS A 286 12.25 -51.03 -34.86
CA LYS A 286 11.30 -50.13 -34.13
C LYS A 286 11.56 -50.15 -32.64
N ALA A 287 11.83 -51.32 -32.04
CA ALA A 287 12.15 -51.43 -30.62
C ALA A 287 13.46 -50.69 -30.29
N VAL A 288 14.48 -50.80 -31.15
CA VAL A 288 15.73 -50.04 -30.99
C VAL A 288 15.49 -48.52 -31.08
N PHE A 289 14.70 -48.07 -32.06
CA PHE A 289 14.33 -46.65 -32.19
C PHE A 289 13.63 -46.13 -30.95
N GLN A 290 12.65 -46.88 -30.43
CA GLN A 290 11.92 -46.52 -29.21
C GLN A 290 12.84 -46.45 -27.99
N ALA A 291 13.79 -47.40 -27.86
CA ALA A 291 14.75 -47.36 -26.77
C ALA A 291 15.66 -46.10 -26.81
N TYR A 292 16.12 -45.72 -28.00
CA TYR A 292 16.89 -44.49 -28.17
C TYR A 292 16.06 -43.24 -27.94
N GLN A 293 14.81 -43.22 -28.40
CA GLN A 293 13.87 -42.11 -28.13
C GLN A 293 13.65 -41.93 -26.62
N GLN A 294 13.47 -43.04 -25.90
CA GLN A 294 13.31 -42.99 -24.44
C GLN A 294 14.60 -42.57 -23.72
N ALA A 295 15.77 -43.02 -24.19
CA ALA A 295 17.06 -42.59 -23.68
C ALA A 295 17.26 -41.06 -23.86
N MET A 296 16.91 -40.53 -25.03
CA MET A 296 16.98 -39.10 -25.33
C MET A 296 16.03 -38.29 -24.41
N ALA A 297 14.80 -38.77 -24.19
CA ALA A 297 13.86 -38.17 -23.28
C ALA A 297 14.36 -38.16 -21.81
N ASN A 298 14.99 -39.29 -21.38
CA ASN A 298 15.56 -39.39 -20.04
C ASN A 298 16.78 -38.46 -19.85
N MET A 299 17.58 -38.23 -20.90
CA MET A 299 18.67 -37.23 -20.87
C MET A 299 18.16 -35.82 -20.77
N HIS A 300 17.02 -35.49 -21.38
CA HIS A 300 16.40 -34.16 -21.26
C HIS A 300 15.97 -33.87 -19.82
N VAL A 301 15.50 -34.87 -19.09
CA VAL A 301 15.05 -34.76 -17.70
C VAL A 301 16.19 -35.01 -16.70
N ALA A 302 17.43 -35.09 -17.14
CA ALA A 302 18.63 -35.37 -16.34
C ALA A 302 18.59 -36.73 -15.56
N LYS A 303 17.76 -37.68 -15.98
CA LYS A 303 17.68 -39.03 -15.39
C LYS A 303 18.79 -39.95 -15.90
N GLN A 304 19.40 -39.64 -17.04
CA GLN A 304 20.46 -40.41 -17.68
C GLN A 304 21.56 -39.48 -18.14
N SER A 305 22.80 -39.74 -17.77
CA SER A 305 23.95 -38.91 -18.09
C SER A 305 24.82 -39.47 -19.26
N GLY A 306 24.47 -40.59 -19.82
CA GLY A 306 25.23 -41.21 -20.90
C GLY A 306 24.37 -42.04 -21.84
N LEU A 307 24.84 -42.20 -23.06
CA LEU A 307 24.24 -43.01 -24.10
C LEU A 307 25.31 -43.97 -24.67
N ILE A 308 24.98 -45.26 -24.82
CA ILE A 308 25.83 -46.25 -25.42
C ILE A 308 25.39 -46.43 -26.87
N LEU A 309 26.29 -46.19 -27.83
CA LEU A 309 26.04 -46.36 -29.25
C LEU A 309 26.88 -47.51 -29.78
N PRO A 310 26.36 -48.35 -30.67
CA PRO A 310 27.14 -49.36 -31.35
C PRO A 310 28.13 -48.70 -32.33
N LEU A 311 29.33 -49.14 -32.36
CA LEU A 311 30.33 -48.71 -33.35
C LEU A 311 30.14 -49.50 -34.67
N LEU A 312 29.28 -49.00 -35.53
CA LEU A 312 29.08 -49.46 -36.89
C LEU A 312 29.58 -48.35 -37.84
N LEU A 313 30.43 -48.79 -38.79
CA LEU A 313 31.00 -47.95 -39.85
C LEU A 313 30.37 -48.34 -41.20
N ASP A 314 30.14 -47.34 -42.05
CA ASP A 314 29.69 -47.53 -43.41
C ASP A 314 30.91 -47.96 -44.32
N GLU A 315 30.67 -48.22 -45.59
CA GLU A 315 31.71 -48.57 -46.56
C GLU A 315 32.79 -47.48 -46.74
N THR A 316 32.47 -46.24 -46.29
CA THR A 316 33.38 -45.10 -46.36
C THR A 316 34.12 -44.86 -45.06
N GLY A 317 33.88 -45.68 -44.02
CA GLY A 317 34.53 -45.55 -42.69
C GLY A 317 33.92 -44.53 -41.81
N LYS A 318 32.72 -43.97 -42.12
CA LYS A 318 31.98 -43.06 -41.26
C LYS A 318 31.06 -43.81 -40.26
N ARG A 319 30.90 -43.27 -39.08
CA ARG A 319 29.98 -43.83 -38.07
C ARG A 319 28.55 -43.82 -38.57
N MET A 320 27.85 -44.95 -38.49
CA MET A 320 26.43 -45.06 -38.80
C MET A 320 25.53 -44.51 -37.67
N PHE A 321 26.01 -44.57 -36.42
CA PHE A 321 25.38 -43.99 -35.26
C PHE A 321 26.30 -42.92 -34.71
N ASP A 322 25.77 -41.71 -34.54
CA ASP A 322 26.53 -40.62 -33.96
C ASP A 322 25.64 -39.81 -33.03
N PHE A 323 26.25 -39.21 -32.03
CA PHE A 323 25.57 -38.39 -31.03
C PHE A 323 26.31 -37.07 -30.92
N GLU A 324 25.60 -36.01 -31.14
CA GLU A 324 26.13 -34.66 -31.06
C GLU A 324 25.29 -33.82 -30.04
N VAL A 325 25.98 -33.07 -29.23
CA VAL A 325 25.34 -32.03 -28.40
C VAL A 325 25.58 -30.68 -29.08
N MET A 326 24.59 -30.23 -29.79
CA MET A 326 24.65 -28.92 -30.41
C MET A 326 24.45 -27.84 -29.34
N SER A 327 25.49 -27.06 -29.10
CA SER A 327 25.34 -25.84 -28.34
C SER A 327 24.69 -24.76 -29.23
N VAL A 328 23.70 -24.10 -28.76
CA VAL A 328 23.13 -22.94 -29.46
C VAL A 328 24.10 -21.76 -29.30
N THR A 329 25.19 -21.78 -30.06
CA THR A 329 26.24 -20.74 -30.09
C THR A 329 25.79 -19.52 -30.90
N GLY A 330 24.52 -19.13 -30.83
CA GLY A 330 24.04 -17.84 -31.37
C GLY A 330 24.28 -16.75 -30.35
N GLN A 331 25.01 -15.69 -30.69
CA GLN A 331 24.93 -14.47 -29.90
C GLN A 331 23.47 -14.07 -29.82
N ARG A 332 22.93 -14.04 -28.60
CA ARG A 332 21.57 -13.48 -28.40
C ARG A 332 21.55 -12.06 -28.93
N SER A 333 20.66 -11.80 -29.90
CA SER A 333 20.54 -10.51 -30.60
C SER A 333 20.11 -9.38 -29.69
N PHE A 334 19.70 -9.67 -28.45
CA PHE A 334 19.18 -8.68 -27.49
C PHE A 334 19.61 -9.04 -26.06
N ASP A 335 19.86 -7.99 -25.28
CA ASP A 335 20.21 -8.10 -23.86
C ASP A 335 18.94 -8.21 -23.01
N THR A 336 18.66 -9.41 -22.51
CA THR A 336 17.51 -9.68 -21.62
C THR A 336 17.61 -8.90 -20.33
N ASN A 337 18.82 -8.69 -19.78
CA ASN A 337 19.03 -7.93 -18.56
C ASN A 337 18.62 -6.47 -18.76
N ALA A 338 18.96 -5.84 -19.88
CA ALA A 338 18.55 -4.47 -20.19
C ALA A 338 17.03 -4.34 -20.31
N ILE A 339 16.36 -5.34 -20.90
CA ILE A 339 14.89 -5.38 -21.02
C ILE A 339 14.23 -5.51 -19.64
N ILE A 340 14.69 -6.44 -18.80
CA ILE A 340 14.18 -6.65 -17.45
C ILE A 340 14.42 -5.42 -16.58
N ALA A 341 15.60 -4.80 -16.68
CA ALA A 341 15.94 -3.56 -15.97
C ALA A 341 15.00 -2.42 -16.35
N ARG A 342 14.67 -2.27 -17.63
CA ARG A 342 13.68 -1.29 -18.11
C ARG A 342 12.31 -1.52 -17.48
N TYR A 343 11.79 -2.75 -17.50
CA TYR A 343 10.50 -3.04 -16.86
C TYR A 343 10.52 -2.82 -15.36
N ASN A 344 11.62 -3.12 -14.68
CA ASN A 344 11.77 -2.78 -13.26
C ASN A 344 11.67 -1.27 -13.02
N ALA A 345 12.33 -0.47 -13.86
CA ALA A 345 12.26 0.99 -13.78
C ALA A 345 10.84 1.52 -14.04
N GLU A 346 10.14 0.99 -15.06
CA GLU A 346 8.75 1.33 -15.36
C GLU A 346 7.82 1.01 -14.16
N ILE A 347 7.96 -0.17 -13.55
CA ILE A 347 7.20 -0.59 -12.37
C ILE A 347 7.45 0.35 -11.19
N LEU A 348 8.71 0.63 -10.87
CA LEU A 348 9.07 1.51 -9.76
C LEU A 348 8.58 2.94 -9.98
N THR A 349 8.61 3.43 -11.22
CA THR A 349 8.06 4.74 -11.56
C THR A 349 6.55 4.80 -11.36
N CYS A 350 5.80 3.78 -11.77
CA CYS A 350 4.36 3.68 -11.54
C CYS A 350 3.98 3.67 -10.05
N LEU A 351 4.85 3.13 -9.20
CA LEU A 351 4.66 3.08 -7.76
C LEU A 351 5.25 4.29 -7.02
N PHE A 352 5.79 5.28 -7.72
CA PHE A 352 6.55 6.40 -7.17
C PHE A 352 7.74 5.96 -6.29
N ALA A 353 8.26 4.77 -6.54
CA ALA A 353 9.30 4.13 -5.74
C ALA A 353 10.66 4.05 -6.46
N ASP A 354 10.84 4.79 -7.55
CA ASP A 354 12.06 4.82 -8.37
C ASP A 354 13.29 5.33 -7.59
N PHE A 355 13.08 6.05 -6.48
CA PHE A 355 14.16 6.44 -5.56
C PHE A 355 14.85 5.23 -4.91
N LEU A 356 14.15 4.09 -4.77
CA LEU A 356 14.76 2.86 -4.26
C LEU A 356 15.87 2.32 -5.17
N ALA A 357 15.83 2.68 -6.46
CA ALA A 357 16.84 2.31 -7.45
C ALA A 357 17.98 3.34 -7.60
N LEU A 358 17.86 4.54 -7.03
CA LEU A 358 18.85 5.62 -7.18
C LEU A 358 20.25 5.26 -6.70
N GLY A 359 20.36 4.35 -5.71
CA GLY A 359 21.66 3.87 -5.21
C GLY A 359 22.37 2.90 -6.16
N GLN A 360 21.68 2.34 -7.15
CA GLN A 360 22.25 1.35 -8.07
C GLN A 360 22.83 1.99 -9.35
N GLN A 361 22.51 3.23 -9.66
CA GLN A 361 22.89 3.92 -10.91
C GLN A 361 23.90 5.06 -10.70
N GLY A 362 24.75 5.02 -9.68
CA GLY A 362 25.94 5.85 -9.48
C GLY A 362 25.85 7.29 -10.00
N GLY A 363 25.04 8.18 -9.38
CA GLY A 363 25.00 9.59 -9.80
C GLY A 363 23.69 10.31 -9.52
N GLY A 364 22.91 9.93 -8.50
CA GLY A 364 21.73 10.68 -8.10
C GLY A 364 22.07 11.97 -7.37
N SER A 365 21.66 13.15 -7.87
CA SER A 365 21.71 14.40 -7.12
C SER A 365 20.86 14.27 -5.85
N PHE A 366 21.41 14.65 -4.69
CA PHE A 366 20.73 14.67 -3.40
C PHE A 366 19.39 15.44 -3.46
N ALA A 367 19.37 16.59 -4.16
CA ALA A 367 18.17 17.39 -4.38
C ALA A 367 17.05 16.66 -5.15
N LEU A 368 17.38 15.76 -6.09
CA LEU A 368 16.38 14.95 -6.79
C LEU A 368 15.78 13.89 -5.85
N GLY A 369 16.59 13.34 -4.93
CA GLY A 369 16.13 12.43 -3.90
C GLY A 369 15.12 13.08 -2.95
N GLU A 370 15.41 14.29 -2.46
CA GLU A 370 14.50 15.05 -1.58
C GLU A 370 13.14 15.33 -2.24
N THR A 371 13.14 15.77 -3.51
CA THR A 371 11.90 16.03 -4.24
C THR A 371 11.04 14.78 -4.39
N LYS A 372 11.65 13.62 -4.64
CA LYS A 372 10.93 12.34 -4.77
C LYS A 372 10.35 11.87 -3.44
N VAL A 373 11.07 12.05 -2.34
CA VAL A 373 10.58 11.75 -0.98
C VAL A 373 9.36 12.61 -0.67
N SER A 374 9.39 13.91 -0.99
CA SER A 374 8.26 14.82 -0.79
C SER A 374 6.98 14.38 -1.54
N ILE A 375 7.11 13.86 -2.77
CA ILE A 375 5.98 13.33 -3.54
C ILE A 375 5.37 12.10 -2.84
N ILE A 376 6.19 11.21 -2.31
CA ILE A 376 5.71 10.04 -1.57
C ILE A 376 5.00 10.46 -0.29
N GLU A 377 5.56 11.42 0.45
CA GLU A 377 4.93 11.98 1.65
C GLU A 377 3.55 12.55 1.36
N MET A 378 3.36 13.29 0.26
CA MET A 378 2.05 13.74 -0.19
C MET A 378 1.11 12.56 -0.49
N GLY A 379 1.59 11.50 -1.11
CA GLY A 379 0.82 10.27 -1.37
C GLY A 379 0.40 9.54 -0.09
N ILE A 380 1.28 9.53 0.92
CA ILE A 380 1.02 8.96 2.26
C ILE A 380 0.00 9.83 3.00
N GLN A 381 0.15 11.15 2.94
CA GLN A 381 -0.78 12.10 3.55
C GLN A 381 -2.19 11.95 2.98
N ALA A 382 -2.33 11.83 1.67
CA ALA A 382 -3.62 11.56 1.03
C ALA A 382 -4.24 10.22 1.49
N ALA A 383 -3.40 9.20 1.72
CA ALA A 383 -3.87 7.92 2.26
C ALA A 383 -4.34 8.03 3.73
N LEU A 384 -3.62 8.78 4.54
CA LEU A 384 -3.98 9.05 5.93
C LEU A 384 -5.26 9.88 6.03
N ASP A 385 -5.46 10.84 5.11
CA ASP A 385 -6.70 11.62 5.03
C ASP A 385 -7.90 10.74 4.71
N GLU A 386 -7.77 9.78 3.79
CA GLU A 386 -8.84 8.82 3.51
C GLU A 386 -9.17 7.99 4.76
N ILE A 387 -8.16 7.49 5.48
CA ILE A 387 -8.36 6.72 6.71
C ILE A 387 -9.02 7.61 7.78
N LYS A 388 -8.52 8.83 8.01
CA LYS A 388 -9.06 9.79 8.95
C LYS A 388 -10.53 10.10 8.66
N ASN A 389 -10.85 10.40 7.40
CA ASN A 389 -12.20 10.72 6.99
C ASN A 389 -13.17 9.57 7.26
N GLN A 390 -12.82 8.33 6.90
CA GLN A 390 -13.68 7.18 7.16
C GLN A 390 -13.84 6.90 8.66
N LEU A 391 -12.78 7.05 9.45
CA LEU A 391 -12.87 6.91 10.92
C LEU A 391 -13.81 7.97 11.52
N ASN A 392 -13.68 9.23 11.13
CA ASN A 392 -14.47 10.31 11.69
C ASN A 392 -15.92 10.25 11.20
N HIS A 393 -16.17 10.11 9.92
CA HIS A 393 -17.54 10.10 9.38
C HIS A 393 -18.35 8.87 9.76
N GLN A 394 -17.73 7.73 9.98
CA GLN A 394 -18.46 6.50 10.26
C GLN A 394 -18.21 5.95 11.66
N LEU A 395 -16.96 5.75 12.09
CA LEU A 395 -16.68 5.13 13.39
C LEU A 395 -17.05 6.06 14.55
N VAL A 396 -16.54 7.30 14.55
CA VAL A 396 -16.82 8.28 15.60
C VAL A 396 -18.33 8.52 15.67
N ARG A 397 -18.98 8.79 14.55
CA ARG A 397 -20.42 8.98 14.49
C ARG A 397 -21.20 7.78 15.04
N THR A 398 -20.82 6.55 14.66
CA THR A 398 -21.46 5.33 15.19
C THR A 398 -21.30 5.23 16.71
N LEU A 399 -20.12 5.54 17.26
CA LEU A 399 -19.88 5.53 18.70
C LEU A 399 -20.74 6.57 19.42
N TRP A 400 -20.88 7.77 18.85
CA TRP A 400 -21.73 8.83 19.40
C TRP A 400 -23.19 8.43 19.42
N GLU A 401 -23.71 7.94 18.31
CA GLU A 401 -25.10 7.44 18.20
C GLU A 401 -25.37 6.30 19.21
N GLN A 402 -24.43 5.37 19.38
CA GLN A 402 -24.59 4.24 20.32
C GLN A 402 -24.51 4.65 21.79
N ASN A 403 -23.83 5.74 22.12
CA ASN A 403 -23.75 6.28 23.47
C ASN A 403 -24.84 7.35 23.74
N GLY A 404 -25.70 7.68 22.76
CA GLY A 404 -26.76 8.66 22.89
C GLY A 404 -26.26 10.12 23.00
N TRP A 405 -25.07 10.41 22.44
CA TRP A 405 -24.51 11.76 22.43
C TRP A 405 -24.92 12.54 21.17
N ASP A 406 -24.94 13.86 21.30
CA ASP A 406 -25.20 14.74 20.17
C ASP A 406 -24.10 14.59 19.09
N THR A 407 -24.53 14.36 17.87
CA THR A 407 -23.65 14.17 16.70
C THR A 407 -23.38 15.46 15.93
N THR A 408 -23.86 16.60 16.41
CA THR A 408 -23.68 17.90 15.74
C THR A 408 -22.24 18.37 15.82
N ILE A 409 -21.59 18.22 16.98
CA ILE A 409 -20.20 18.60 17.22
C ILE A 409 -19.50 17.45 17.93
N MET A 410 -18.46 16.91 17.28
CA MET A 410 -17.74 15.75 17.77
C MET A 410 -16.23 16.01 17.71
N PRO A 411 -15.45 15.50 18.66
CA PRO A 411 -13.99 15.44 18.50
C PRO A 411 -13.63 14.47 17.38
N GLU A 412 -12.49 14.72 16.74
CA GLU A 412 -12.04 13.99 15.56
C GLU A 412 -10.70 13.31 15.79
N PHE A 413 -10.55 12.11 15.24
CA PHE A 413 -9.21 11.52 15.05
C PHE A 413 -8.40 12.39 14.11
N THR A 414 -7.16 12.60 14.47
CA THR A 414 -6.17 13.31 13.66
C THR A 414 -4.85 12.55 13.71
N TYR A 415 -3.96 12.85 12.79
CA TYR A 415 -2.63 12.26 12.75
C TYR A 415 -1.56 13.34 12.76
N GLY A 416 -0.37 13.01 13.25
CA GLY A 416 0.79 13.90 13.31
C GLY A 416 1.51 14.01 11.96
N ASN A 417 2.61 14.76 11.92
CA ASN A 417 3.40 14.94 10.71
C ASN A 417 3.93 13.61 10.16
N VAL A 418 3.80 13.43 8.85
CA VAL A 418 4.34 12.29 8.09
C VAL A 418 5.85 12.40 7.97
N SER A 419 6.34 13.61 7.71
CA SER A 419 7.76 13.96 7.67
C SER A 419 8.22 14.37 9.06
N LYS A 420 9.31 13.79 9.55
CA LYS A 420 10.07 14.42 10.62
C LYS A 420 10.79 15.59 9.96
N GLU A 421 10.32 16.82 10.21
CA GLU A 421 11.11 18.01 9.88
C GLU A 421 12.52 17.79 10.41
N SER A 422 13.53 17.95 9.56
CA SER A 422 14.89 17.76 10.03
C SER A 422 15.16 18.77 11.14
N LEU A 423 15.85 18.35 12.20
CA LEU A 423 16.24 19.24 13.29
C LEU A 423 16.94 20.50 12.77
N ASP A 424 17.58 20.38 11.61
CA ASP A 424 18.26 21.48 10.92
C ASP A 424 17.26 22.48 10.32
N GLU A 425 16.16 22.02 9.72
CA GLU A 425 15.09 22.90 9.18
C GLU A 425 14.35 23.60 10.30
N VAL A 426 13.98 22.87 11.36
CA VAL A 426 13.37 23.45 12.56
C VAL A 426 14.31 24.49 13.21
N SER A 427 15.59 24.18 13.32
CA SER A 427 16.62 25.10 13.86
C SER A 427 16.75 26.34 12.99
N LYS A 428 16.82 26.22 11.67
CA LYS A 428 16.86 27.33 10.71
C LYS A 428 15.57 28.18 10.77
N PHE A 429 14.41 27.55 10.90
CA PHE A 429 13.14 28.24 11.07
C PHE A 429 13.12 29.06 12.37
N ILE A 430 13.48 28.45 13.48
CA ILE A 430 13.59 29.13 14.78
C ILE A 430 14.57 30.28 14.70
N GLN A 431 15.74 30.06 14.12
CA GLN A 431 16.77 31.09 13.96
C GLN A 431 16.30 32.29 13.14
N ARG A 432 15.59 32.01 12.00
CA ARG A 432 15.06 33.07 11.12
C ARG A 432 13.93 33.87 11.78
N THR A 433 13.01 33.18 12.45
CA THR A 433 11.85 33.83 13.13
C THR A 433 12.28 34.56 14.40
N ALA A 434 13.26 34.02 15.14
CA ALA A 434 13.86 34.70 16.31
C ALA A 434 14.65 35.93 15.90
N ALA A 435 15.33 35.93 14.76
CA ALA A 435 16.10 37.11 14.24
C ALA A 435 15.16 38.28 13.90
N VAL A 436 13.88 38.03 13.54
CA VAL A 436 12.88 39.05 13.24
C VAL A 436 11.99 39.34 14.47
N SER A 437 12.29 38.76 15.63
CA SER A 437 11.53 38.91 16.90
C SER A 437 10.05 38.47 16.79
N THR A 438 9.72 37.61 15.82
CA THR A 438 8.35 37.09 15.62
C THR A 438 8.13 35.76 16.29
N PHE A 439 9.17 35.14 16.88
CA PHE A 439 9.06 33.86 17.56
C PHE A 439 8.53 34.06 18.99
N PRO A 440 7.32 33.62 19.31
CA PRO A 440 6.75 33.80 20.64
C PRO A 440 7.49 32.92 21.65
N ARG A 441 7.97 33.55 22.74
CA ARG A 441 8.65 32.85 23.84
C ARG A 441 7.67 32.44 24.92
N ASN A 442 6.74 31.58 24.59
CA ASN A 442 5.81 31.04 25.56
C ASN A 442 6.08 29.55 25.83
N ARG A 443 5.47 29.02 26.88
CA ARG A 443 5.59 27.63 27.32
C ARG A 443 5.28 26.64 26.19
N ASP A 444 4.22 26.88 25.44
CA ASP A 444 3.74 25.96 24.40
C ASP A 444 4.72 25.87 23.24
N THR A 445 5.32 27.01 22.88
CA THR A 445 6.35 27.06 21.83
C THR A 445 7.62 26.31 22.26
N ILE A 446 8.04 26.47 23.52
CA ILE A 446 9.21 25.76 24.05
C ILE A 446 8.93 24.26 24.10
N ASN A 447 7.78 23.85 24.60
CA ASN A 447 7.39 22.44 24.65
C ASN A 447 7.25 21.85 23.25
N TRP A 448 6.81 22.63 22.26
CA TRP A 448 6.79 22.20 20.85
C TRP A 448 8.20 21.98 20.31
N VAL A 449 9.14 22.91 20.55
CA VAL A 449 10.55 22.77 20.14
C VAL A 449 11.20 21.55 20.79
N MET A 450 10.99 21.35 22.10
CA MET A 450 11.51 20.19 22.83
C MET A 450 10.96 18.89 22.30
N LYS A 451 9.67 18.86 21.93
CA LYS A 451 9.03 17.69 21.31
C LYS A 451 9.62 17.39 19.93
N GLN A 452 9.88 18.41 19.11
CA GLN A 452 10.51 18.22 17.80
C GLN A 452 11.94 17.72 17.90
N ALA A 453 12.67 18.18 18.91
CA ALA A 453 14.04 17.74 19.18
C ALA A 453 14.15 16.39 19.90
N ASP A 454 12.99 15.72 20.18
CA ASP A 454 12.91 14.46 20.95
C ASP A 454 13.58 14.54 22.34
N ILE A 455 13.54 15.74 22.93
CA ILE A 455 14.06 16.00 24.27
C ILE A 455 12.94 15.70 25.29
N PRO A 456 13.15 14.79 26.28
CA PRO A 456 12.11 14.37 27.21
C PRO A 456 11.72 15.44 28.26
N TYR A 457 12.27 16.64 28.16
CA TYR A 457 11.94 17.74 29.07
C TYR A 457 10.70 18.49 28.60
N ARG A 458 9.81 18.80 29.53
CA ARG A 458 8.65 19.68 29.32
C ARG A 458 8.58 20.74 30.40
N VAL A 459 8.29 21.97 30.02
CA VAL A 459 8.01 23.04 30.98
C VAL A 459 6.71 22.72 31.69
N PRO A 460 6.70 22.66 33.05
CA PRO A 460 5.50 22.30 33.83
C PRO A 460 4.37 23.30 33.66
N ASP A 461 3.13 22.82 33.75
CA ASP A 461 1.92 23.67 33.68
C ASP A 461 1.80 24.69 34.82
N THR A 462 2.49 24.44 35.91
CA THR A 462 2.52 25.30 37.11
C THR A 462 3.47 26.47 36.98
N MET A 463 4.38 26.52 35.98
CA MET A 463 5.37 27.58 35.80
C MET A 463 4.73 28.82 35.17
N SER A 464 4.84 29.96 35.83
CA SER A 464 4.36 31.24 35.29
C SER A 464 5.24 31.75 34.15
N GLN A 465 4.70 32.62 33.28
CA GLN A 465 5.47 33.23 32.20
C GLN A 465 6.68 34.04 32.70
N GLU A 466 6.53 34.72 33.86
CA GLU A 466 7.61 35.47 34.45
C GLU A 466 8.75 34.60 34.97
N GLU A 467 8.46 33.44 35.56
CA GLU A 467 9.46 32.45 35.96
C GLU A 467 10.17 31.82 34.75
N LEU A 468 9.43 31.59 33.67
CA LEU A 468 9.99 31.08 32.41
C LEU A 468 10.94 32.10 31.78
N ASP A 469 10.56 33.36 31.71
CA ASP A 469 11.40 34.43 31.17
C ASP A 469 12.63 34.67 32.04
N ALA A 470 12.50 34.57 33.36
CA ALA A 470 13.67 34.63 34.29
C ALA A 470 14.62 33.45 34.09
N ALA A 471 14.09 32.22 33.89
CA ALA A 471 14.92 31.04 33.64
C ALA A 471 15.66 31.14 32.30
N LEU A 472 15.00 31.62 31.26
CA LEU A 472 15.59 31.84 29.94
C LEU A 472 16.57 33.03 29.93
N GLY A 473 16.28 34.10 30.67
CA GLY A 473 17.18 35.25 30.85
C GLY A 473 18.50 34.89 31.53
N ASN A 474 18.43 33.99 32.51
CA ASN A 474 19.65 33.48 33.19
C ASN A 474 20.53 32.58 32.30
N MET A 475 19.94 31.93 31.29
CA MET A 475 20.71 31.13 30.31
C MET A 475 21.43 32.03 29.29
N THR A 476 20.82 33.14 28.87
CA THR A 476 21.43 34.09 27.93
C THR A 476 22.59 34.88 28.55
N SER A 477 22.57 35.18 29.85
CA SER A 477 23.66 35.84 30.56
C SER A 477 24.89 34.95 30.75
N ARG A 478 24.71 33.63 30.80
CA ARG A 478 25.81 32.65 30.86
C ARG A 478 26.51 32.40 29.52
N SER A 479 25.81 32.60 28.39
CA SER A 479 26.40 32.49 27.03
C SER A 479 27.14 33.76 26.60
N GLY A 480 26.90 34.91 27.23
CA GLY A 480 27.47 36.20 26.86
C GLY A 480 28.93 36.38 27.28
N ASP A 481 29.38 35.65 28.32
CA ASP A 481 30.76 35.84 28.87
C ASP A 481 31.85 35.01 28.16
N GLY A 482 31.46 34.17 27.21
CA GLY A 482 32.42 33.29 26.50
C GLY A 482 32.76 33.69 25.05
N MET A 483 32.07 34.67 24.46
CA MET A 483 32.18 34.93 23.01
C MET A 483 32.50 36.37 22.61
N SER A 484 32.86 37.27 23.56
CA SER A 484 33.16 38.66 23.24
C SER A 484 34.68 39.03 23.23
N SER A 485 35.58 38.05 23.22
CA SER A 485 37.03 38.33 23.19
C SER A 485 37.75 37.92 21.90
N GLY A 486 37.06 37.80 20.77
CA GLY A 486 37.68 37.28 19.54
C GLY A 486 37.48 38.07 18.23
N LEU A 487 36.80 39.23 18.25
CA LEU A 487 36.58 39.97 16.98
C LEU A 487 36.65 41.49 17.20
N ASN A 488 37.83 41.99 17.51
CA ASN A 488 38.19 43.37 17.23
C ASN A 488 39.73 43.50 17.20
N ASN A 489 40.32 43.46 15.99
CA ASN A 489 41.49 44.24 15.63
C ASN A 489 41.88 43.92 14.19
N GLY A 490 41.94 44.96 13.37
CA GLY A 490 42.73 44.93 12.15
C GLY A 490 42.08 45.55 10.93
N VAL A 491 41.59 46.77 11.03
CA VAL A 491 41.63 47.67 9.87
C VAL A 491 42.98 48.37 9.91
N GLY A 492 43.89 47.99 9.02
CA GLY A 492 45.15 48.59 8.81
C GLY A 492 45.43 48.64 7.31
N ASP A 493 45.23 49.83 6.78
CA ASP A 493 45.72 50.27 5.48
C ASP A 493 47.21 50.04 5.32
N SER A 494 47.68 49.42 4.25
CA SER A 494 48.95 49.82 3.59
C SER A 494 49.08 49.22 2.19
N ASN A 495 49.11 50.10 1.29
CA ASN A 495 49.66 50.18 -0.06
C ASN A 495 51.00 49.44 -0.22
N GLY A 496 51.18 48.80 -1.40
CA GLY A 496 52.50 48.88 -2.02
C GLY A 496 53.15 47.60 -2.51
N SER A 497 53.33 47.52 -3.79
CA SER A 497 54.48 47.04 -4.53
C SER A 497 54.61 45.57 -4.94
N SER A 498 54.39 45.40 -6.22
CA SER A 498 55.11 44.61 -7.22
C SER A 498 56.32 43.77 -6.78
N GLY A 499 56.37 42.54 -7.28
CA GLY A 499 57.56 41.68 -7.28
C GLY A 499 57.33 40.36 -8.00
N ASP A 500 57.73 40.37 -9.20
CA ASP A 500 58.00 39.34 -10.21
C ASP A 500 58.81 38.14 -9.66
N GLY A 501 58.67 36.95 -10.20
CA GLY A 501 59.64 35.87 -9.97
C GLY A 501 59.13 34.44 -10.13
N SER A 502 58.90 34.02 -11.37
CA SER A 502 59.38 32.79 -12.05
C SER A 502 59.49 31.45 -11.31
N ILE A 503 58.84 30.46 -11.88
CA ILE A 503 59.31 29.14 -12.34
C ILE A 503 59.94 28.18 -11.30
N SER A 504 59.33 27.00 -11.14
CA SER A 504 59.96 25.75 -11.53
C SER A 504 59.03 24.53 -11.39
N ASN A 505 58.93 23.80 -12.45
CA ASN A 505 58.50 22.41 -12.52
C ASN A 505 59.27 21.53 -11.55
N ASN A 506 58.62 20.51 -11.04
CA ASN A 506 59.23 19.17 -11.11
C ASN A 506 58.16 18.08 -11.02
N GLU A 507 58.23 17.25 -12.03
CA GLU A 507 57.63 15.93 -12.16
C GLU A 507 58.20 14.89 -11.18
N ASN A 508 57.50 13.78 -11.12
CA ASN A 508 57.88 12.43 -10.67
C ASN A 508 57.50 12.07 -9.23
N THR A 509 56.66 11.15 -9.04
CA THR A 509 56.49 9.74 -9.41
C THR A 509 55.10 9.29 -9.11
#